data_0dbadc0da115f074e33514ae0bdc97fe
#
_entry.id   0dbadc0da115f074e33514ae0bdc97fe
#
_cell.length_a   1.000
_cell.length_b   1.000
_cell.length_c   1.000
_cell.angle_alpha   90.00
_cell.angle_beta   90.00
_cell.angle_gamma   90.00
#
_symmetry.space_group_name_H-M   'P 1'
#
loop_
_entity.id
_entity.type
_entity.pdbx_description
1 polymer ?
#
loop_
_entity_poly.entity_id
_entity_poly.type
_entity_poly.pdbx_seq_one_letter_code
_entity_poly.pdbx_strand_id
1 'polypeptide(L)'
;FRDLSELPGVPDSAFLGINRELTLSALNDLCLHGLGGAVLFASGFGEVEDGKPFQEELDNVAGDLPFIGPNCYGFINFFDRVALWPDQVVGHPKDRGVAIISQSGTISITLMAQQRSLPVGYVISVGNQQRLAAEDLIKFCAEDERVSAIGLYLEGIRNVSKFMEAVEQARVSQKPIALIKVGKSKKGKEIAMTHTGALTGSEALHDALFERLGVARCEDLSTLVETLKLLHVCGPLPHRRIFLMGASGGDIAMTADLSKGLDLELPP
;
A
#
# COMPACT_ATOMS: atom_id res chain seq x y z
N PHE A 1 -9.45 -25.91 -16.53
CA PHE A 1 -10.40 -26.60 -15.69
C PHE A 1 -11.74 -25.89 -15.74
N ARG A 2 -12.84 -26.59 -15.75
CA ARG A 2 -14.20 -26.03 -15.76
C ARG A 2 -14.83 -26.00 -14.37
N ASP A 3 -14.31 -26.84 -13.49
CA ASP A 3 -14.81 -27.04 -12.13
C ASP A 3 -13.64 -27.17 -11.15
N LEU A 4 -13.85 -26.75 -9.90
CA LEU A 4 -12.83 -26.86 -8.85
C LEU A 4 -12.42 -28.31 -8.55
N SER A 5 -13.34 -29.26 -8.73
CA SER A 5 -13.06 -30.70 -8.54
C SER A 5 -12.10 -31.27 -9.58
N GLU A 6 -11.89 -30.59 -10.70
CA GLU A 6 -10.92 -30.99 -11.73
C GLU A 6 -9.48 -30.50 -11.43
N LEU A 7 -9.30 -29.68 -10.38
CA LEU A 7 -7.98 -29.16 -10.02
C LEU A 7 -7.08 -30.31 -9.51
N PRO A 8 -5.80 -30.32 -9.90
CA PRO A 8 -4.86 -31.38 -9.47
C PRO A 8 -4.49 -31.30 -7.99
N GLY A 9 -4.90 -30.24 -7.30
CA GLY A 9 -4.65 -30.00 -5.88
C GLY A 9 -5.32 -28.72 -5.40
N VAL A 10 -5.25 -28.48 -4.10
CA VAL A 10 -5.78 -27.25 -3.48
C VAL A 10 -4.91 -26.07 -3.89
N PRO A 11 -5.48 -24.98 -4.44
CA PRO A 11 -4.69 -23.80 -4.78
C PRO A 11 -4.25 -23.04 -3.52
N ASP A 12 -3.02 -22.51 -3.53
CA ASP A 12 -2.53 -21.66 -2.44
C ASP A 12 -3.32 -20.36 -2.35
N SER A 13 -3.70 -19.80 -3.51
CA SER A 13 -4.46 -18.55 -3.59
C SER A 13 -5.28 -18.46 -4.87
N ALA A 14 -6.34 -17.64 -4.82
CA ALA A 14 -7.22 -17.41 -5.97
C ALA A 14 -7.43 -15.91 -6.21
N PHE A 15 -7.47 -15.52 -7.50
CA PHE A 15 -7.91 -14.20 -7.94
C PHE A 15 -9.33 -14.29 -8.47
N LEU A 16 -10.28 -13.62 -7.81
CA LEU A 16 -11.70 -13.60 -8.20
C LEU A 16 -12.01 -12.33 -9.00
N GLY A 17 -11.87 -12.43 -10.32
CA GLY A 17 -12.15 -11.35 -11.28
C GLY A 17 -13.56 -11.41 -11.86
N ILE A 18 -14.56 -11.66 -11.03
CA ILE A 18 -15.99 -11.83 -11.36
C ILE A 18 -16.83 -10.83 -10.58
N ASN A 19 -18.14 -10.70 -10.88
CA ASN A 19 -19.02 -9.77 -10.16
C ASN A 19 -19.21 -10.16 -8.68
N ARG A 20 -19.78 -9.25 -7.87
CA ARG A 20 -19.91 -9.42 -6.41
C ARG A 20 -20.78 -10.62 -6.03
N GLU A 21 -21.85 -10.90 -6.75
CA GLU A 21 -22.77 -12.01 -6.51
C GLU A 21 -22.08 -13.36 -6.72
N LEU A 22 -21.37 -13.52 -7.84
CA LEU A 22 -20.60 -14.71 -8.16
C LEU A 22 -19.36 -14.85 -7.27
N THR A 23 -18.80 -13.74 -6.78
CA THR A 23 -17.65 -13.74 -5.88
C THR A 23 -17.99 -14.48 -4.57
N LEU A 24 -19.17 -14.24 -3.98
CA LEU A 24 -19.60 -14.91 -2.76
C LEU A 24 -19.73 -16.43 -2.96
N SER A 25 -20.40 -16.84 -4.04
CA SER A 25 -20.57 -18.27 -4.35
C SER A 25 -19.22 -18.96 -4.59
N ALA A 26 -18.37 -18.37 -5.45
CA ALA A 26 -17.08 -18.94 -5.78
C ALA A 26 -16.14 -19.00 -4.56
N LEU A 27 -16.18 -17.98 -3.69
CA LEU A 27 -15.38 -17.96 -2.47
C LEU A 27 -15.81 -19.06 -1.50
N ASN A 28 -17.13 -19.29 -1.34
CA ASN A 28 -17.64 -20.38 -0.53
C ASN A 28 -17.11 -21.73 -1.01
N ASP A 29 -17.19 -22.00 -2.30
CA ASP A 29 -16.73 -23.26 -2.88
C ASP A 29 -15.21 -23.43 -2.71
N LEU A 30 -14.44 -22.37 -2.90
CA LEU A 30 -12.99 -22.34 -2.69
C LEU A 30 -12.61 -22.57 -1.21
N CYS A 31 -13.34 -21.96 -0.27
CA CYS A 31 -13.13 -22.18 1.17
C CYS A 31 -13.35 -23.66 1.53
N LEU A 32 -14.41 -24.30 1.01
CA LEU A 32 -14.68 -25.72 1.22
C LEU A 32 -13.59 -26.63 0.65
N HIS A 33 -12.86 -26.17 -0.39
CA HIS A 33 -11.72 -26.89 -0.97
C HIS A 33 -10.41 -26.64 -0.20
N GLY A 34 -10.39 -25.75 0.80
CA GLY A 34 -9.21 -25.47 1.62
C GLY A 34 -8.27 -24.42 1.04
N LEU A 35 -8.78 -23.46 0.25
CA LEU A 35 -8.01 -22.34 -0.29
C LEU A 35 -7.18 -21.62 0.78
N GLY A 36 -5.93 -21.29 0.48
CA GLY A 36 -5.03 -20.60 1.42
C GLY A 36 -5.24 -19.08 1.51
N GLY A 37 -5.75 -18.42 0.46
CA GLY A 37 -6.02 -16.98 0.44
C GLY A 37 -6.67 -16.50 -0.85
N ALA A 38 -7.23 -15.28 -0.84
CA ALA A 38 -7.91 -14.74 -2.03
C ALA A 38 -7.60 -13.27 -2.30
N VAL A 39 -7.74 -12.88 -3.56
CA VAL A 39 -7.85 -11.50 -4.02
C VAL A 39 -9.23 -11.29 -4.60
N LEU A 40 -9.97 -10.31 -4.08
CA LEU A 40 -11.34 -10.02 -4.48
C LEU A 40 -11.38 -8.71 -5.29
N PHE A 41 -11.44 -8.83 -6.61
CA PHE A 41 -11.39 -7.69 -7.53
C PHE A 41 -12.70 -6.90 -7.56
N ALA A 42 -13.85 -7.57 -7.43
CA ALA A 42 -15.16 -6.95 -7.57
C ALA A 42 -15.37 -5.76 -6.63
N SER A 43 -15.98 -4.71 -7.13
CA SER A 43 -16.59 -3.61 -6.38
C SER A 43 -18.05 -3.89 -6.06
N GLY A 44 -18.71 -3.00 -5.33
CA GLY A 44 -20.14 -3.10 -4.99
C GLY A 44 -20.39 -3.68 -3.59
N PHE A 45 -19.43 -3.60 -2.71
CA PHE A 45 -19.52 -3.98 -1.28
C PHE A 45 -19.73 -2.73 -0.40
N GLY A 46 -19.04 -2.60 0.69
CA GLY A 46 -19.25 -1.54 1.69
C GLY A 46 -19.04 -0.10 1.20
N GLU A 47 -18.46 0.11 0.03
CA GLU A 47 -18.28 1.41 -0.61
C GLU A 47 -19.55 1.93 -1.30
N VAL A 48 -20.58 1.10 -1.47
CA VAL A 48 -21.87 1.49 -2.03
C VAL A 48 -23.01 1.28 -1.03
N GLU A 49 -24.09 2.04 -1.19
CA GLU A 49 -25.19 2.06 -0.22
C GLU A 49 -25.90 0.69 -0.10
N ASP A 50 -26.10 0.01 -1.24
CA ASP A 50 -26.74 -1.31 -1.32
C ASP A 50 -25.76 -2.48 -1.08
N GLY A 51 -24.49 -2.19 -0.85
CA GLY A 51 -23.43 -3.20 -0.73
C GLY A 51 -23.20 -3.76 0.66
N LYS A 52 -23.74 -3.12 1.71
CA LYS A 52 -23.55 -3.57 3.10
C LYS A 52 -23.97 -5.02 3.37
N PRO A 53 -25.13 -5.50 2.87
CA PRO A 53 -25.49 -6.91 3.03
C PRO A 53 -24.48 -7.87 2.39
N PHE A 54 -23.95 -7.52 1.21
CA PHE A 54 -22.92 -8.31 0.55
C PHE A 54 -21.60 -8.32 1.33
N GLN A 55 -21.27 -7.21 1.98
CA GLN A 55 -20.09 -7.13 2.82
C GLN A 55 -20.21 -8.02 4.07
N GLU A 56 -21.37 -8.04 4.72
CA GLU A 56 -21.63 -8.89 5.87
C GLU A 56 -21.63 -10.37 5.46
N GLU A 57 -22.23 -10.70 4.32
CA GLU A 57 -22.23 -12.06 3.77
C GLU A 57 -20.82 -12.52 3.40
N LEU A 58 -19.99 -11.62 2.84
CA LEU A 58 -18.58 -11.89 2.52
C LEU A 58 -17.79 -12.30 3.78
N ASP A 59 -17.97 -11.61 4.90
CA ASP A 59 -17.31 -11.96 6.16
C ASP A 59 -17.75 -13.35 6.66
N ASN A 60 -19.04 -13.68 6.52
CA ASN A 60 -19.57 -14.99 6.91
C ASN A 60 -19.03 -16.12 6.04
N VAL A 61 -19.02 -15.92 4.71
CA VAL A 61 -18.54 -16.92 3.74
C VAL A 61 -17.04 -17.14 3.87
N ALA A 62 -16.27 -16.08 4.00
CA ALA A 62 -14.81 -16.17 4.10
C ALA A 62 -14.33 -16.82 5.41
N GLY A 63 -15.13 -16.77 6.49
CA GLY A 63 -14.70 -17.30 7.79
C GLY A 63 -13.34 -16.72 8.21
N ASP A 64 -12.34 -17.58 8.36
CA ASP A 64 -10.97 -17.20 8.73
C ASP A 64 -10.04 -17.04 7.51
N LEU A 65 -10.53 -17.24 6.28
CA LEU A 65 -9.71 -17.11 5.07
C LEU A 65 -9.13 -15.70 4.96
N PRO A 66 -7.80 -15.54 4.81
CA PRO A 66 -7.21 -14.25 4.51
C PRO A 66 -7.51 -13.83 3.07
N PHE A 67 -7.95 -12.59 2.88
CA PHE A 67 -8.13 -12.02 1.55
C PHE A 67 -7.78 -10.54 1.48
N ILE A 68 -7.40 -10.10 0.29
CA ILE A 68 -7.17 -8.69 -0.07
C ILE A 68 -8.40 -8.18 -0.80
N GLY A 69 -8.86 -6.99 -0.49
CA GLY A 69 -10.03 -6.34 -1.07
C GLY A 69 -11.23 -6.33 -0.13
N PRO A 70 -12.47 -6.39 -0.68
CA PRO A 70 -12.83 -6.33 -2.12
C PRO A 70 -12.48 -4.97 -2.75
N ASN A 71 -12.86 -4.76 -4.03
CA ASN A 71 -12.61 -3.53 -4.78
C ASN A 71 -11.11 -3.19 -4.87
N CYS A 72 -10.28 -4.17 -5.21
CA CYS A 72 -8.84 -4.03 -5.28
C CYS A 72 -8.25 -4.67 -6.55
N TYR A 73 -7.05 -4.24 -6.93
CA TYR A 73 -6.32 -4.87 -8.04
C TYR A 73 -5.52 -6.11 -7.60
N GLY A 74 -5.32 -6.33 -6.31
CA GLY A 74 -4.54 -7.46 -5.81
C GLY A 74 -3.07 -7.12 -5.61
N PHE A 75 -2.17 -8.03 -5.96
CA PHE A 75 -0.76 -7.82 -5.69
C PHE A 75 0.17 -8.33 -6.79
N ILE A 76 1.37 -7.74 -6.81
CA ILE A 76 2.51 -8.15 -7.60
C ILE A 76 3.70 -8.30 -6.67
N ASN A 77 4.37 -9.44 -6.74
CA ASN A 77 5.62 -9.75 -6.06
C ASN A 77 6.72 -9.93 -7.10
N PHE A 78 7.53 -8.90 -7.29
CA PHE A 78 8.66 -8.94 -8.22
C PHE A 78 9.85 -9.76 -7.69
N PHE A 79 9.95 -10.01 -6.38
CA PHE A 79 11.00 -10.83 -5.80
C PHE A 79 10.83 -12.29 -6.21
N ASP A 80 9.60 -12.82 -6.14
CA ASP A 80 9.30 -14.22 -6.42
C ASP A 80 8.60 -14.42 -7.77
N ARG A 81 8.38 -13.34 -8.54
CA ARG A 81 7.75 -13.35 -9.88
C ARG A 81 6.31 -13.88 -9.85
N VAL A 82 5.58 -13.52 -8.83
CA VAL A 82 4.17 -13.90 -8.65
C VAL A 82 3.28 -12.68 -8.77
N ALA A 83 2.16 -12.82 -9.47
CA ALA A 83 1.16 -11.78 -9.58
C ALA A 83 -0.25 -12.37 -9.54
N LEU A 84 -1.10 -11.82 -8.70
CA LEU A 84 -2.55 -11.93 -8.77
C LEU A 84 -3.08 -10.51 -9.07
N TRP A 85 -3.15 -10.19 -10.36
CA TRP A 85 -3.30 -8.82 -10.86
C TRP A 85 -4.06 -8.82 -12.20
N PRO A 86 -5.06 -7.94 -12.40
CA PRO A 86 -5.96 -8.00 -13.56
C PRO A 86 -5.46 -7.25 -14.79
N ASP A 87 -4.32 -6.58 -14.71
CA ASP A 87 -3.82 -5.68 -15.75
C ASP A 87 -2.36 -5.99 -16.10
N GLN A 88 -1.77 -5.19 -16.97
CA GLN A 88 -0.37 -5.35 -17.37
C GLN A 88 0.55 -5.17 -16.17
N VAL A 89 1.52 -6.07 -16.04
CA VAL A 89 2.60 -5.97 -15.06
C VAL A 89 3.80 -5.29 -15.72
N VAL A 90 4.16 -4.11 -15.23
CA VAL A 90 5.30 -3.33 -15.71
C VAL A 90 6.40 -3.35 -14.65
N GLY A 91 7.55 -3.91 -14.99
CA GLY A 91 8.68 -3.99 -14.08
C GLY A 91 9.52 -5.24 -14.34
N HIS A 92 10.55 -5.39 -13.53
CA HIS A 92 11.48 -6.53 -13.61
C HIS A 92 11.72 -7.09 -12.21
N PRO A 93 12.06 -8.39 -12.11
CA PRO A 93 12.46 -9.02 -10.85
C PRO A 93 13.59 -8.23 -10.16
N LYS A 94 13.55 -8.21 -8.84
CA LYS A 94 14.49 -7.50 -7.99
C LYS A 94 14.96 -8.41 -6.86
N ASP A 95 16.20 -8.22 -6.43
CA ASP A 95 16.73 -8.89 -5.24
C ASP A 95 16.40 -8.09 -3.96
N ARG A 96 16.28 -6.76 -4.09
CA ARG A 96 15.93 -5.83 -3.01
C ARG A 96 15.16 -4.64 -3.60
N GLY A 97 14.15 -4.17 -2.88
CA GLY A 97 13.32 -3.06 -3.35
C GLY A 97 12.36 -2.53 -2.30
N VAL A 98 11.52 -1.58 -2.70
CA VAL A 98 10.48 -1.01 -1.84
C VAL A 98 9.17 -1.79 -1.99
N ALA A 99 8.37 -1.79 -0.93
CA ALA A 99 6.98 -2.25 -0.98
C ALA A 99 6.07 -1.04 -1.15
N ILE A 100 5.13 -1.12 -2.09
CA ILE A 100 4.06 -0.15 -2.30
C ILE A 100 2.74 -0.77 -1.85
N ILE A 101 2.07 -0.16 -0.89
CA ILE A 101 0.74 -0.55 -0.40
C ILE A 101 -0.21 0.61 -0.66
N SER A 102 -1.26 0.39 -1.43
CA SER A 102 -2.16 1.44 -1.87
C SER A 102 -3.63 1.04 -1.74
N GLN A 103 -4.47 1.91 -1.23
CA GLN A 103 -5.94 1.75 -1.26
C GLN A 103 -6.53 1.99 -2.65
N SER A 104 -5.79 2.71 -3.53
CA SER A 104 -6.21 2.97 -4.90
C SER A 104 -5.50 2.05 -5.89
N GLY A 105 -6.26 1.30 -6.70
CA GLY A 105 -5.74 0.48 -7.79
C GLY A 105 -5.01 1.30 -8.84
N THR A 106 -5.57 2.42 -9.28
CA THR A 106 -4.95 3.32 -10.27
C THR A 106 -3.63 3.91 -9.78
N ILE A 107 -3.54 4.30 -8.51
CA ILE A 107 -2.29 4.77 -7.91
C ILE A 107 -1.25 3.65 -7.85
N SER A 108 -1.67 2.42 -7.56
CA SER A 108 -0.79 1.25 -7.61
C SER A 108 -0.17 1.07 -9.00
N ILE A 109 -0.99 1.16 -10.06
CA ILE A 109 -0.51 1.09 -11.45
C ILE A 109 0.47 2.22 -11.74
N THR A 110 0.14 3.45 -11.36
CA THR A 110 0.99 4.63 -11.59
C THR A 110 2.36 4.48 -10.91
N LEU A 111 2.39 4.03 -9.66
CA LEU A 111 3.63 3.82 -8.92
C LEU A 111 4.43 2.62 -9.44
N MET A 112 3.77 1.58 -9.94
CA MET A 112 4.43 0.44 -10.60
C MET A 112 5.09 0.86 -11.93
N ALA A 113 4.36 1.62 -12.74
CA ALA A 113 4.78 1.99 -14.10
C ALA A 113 5.75 3.18 -14.16
N GLN A 114 6.12 3.78 -13.02
CA GLN A 114 7.01 4.91 -12.98
C GLN A 114 8.41 4.56 -13.52
N GLN A 115 9.05 5.52 -14.23
CA GLN A 115 10.37 5.33 -14.85
C GLN A 115 11.46 6.18 -14.15
N ARG A 116 11.35 6.35 -12.82
CA ARG A 116 12.27 7.16 -12.01
C ARG A 116 13.30 6.32 -11.26
N SER A 117 13.57 5.10 -11.71
CA SER A 117 14.55 4.18 -11.11
C SER A 117 14.28 3.79 -9.65
N LEU A 118 13.02 3.84 -9.19
CA LEU A 118 12.63 3.27 -7.91
C LEU A 118 12.54 1.74 -8.05
N PRO A 119 13.33 0.94 -7.32
CA PRO A 119 13.25 -0.51 -7.39
C PRO A 119 12.04 -0.99 -6.58
N VAL A 120 10.95 -1.30 -7.25
CA VAL A 120 9.73 -1.81 -6.64
C VAL A 120 9.81 -3.33 -6.51
N GLY A 121 9.67 -3.87 -5.30
CA GLY A 121 9.64 -5.30 -4.99
C GLY A 121 8.21 -5.83 -4.81
N TYR A 122 7.37 -5.09 -4.10
CA TYR A 122 5.94 -5.38 -3.95
C TYR A 122 5.09 -4.21 -4.43
N VAL A 123 3.98 -4.54 -5.11
CA VAL A 123 2.84 -3.63 -5.33
C VAL A 123 1.60 -4.33 -4.80
N ILE A 124 0.92 -3.73 -3.83
CA ILE A 124 -0.25 -4.32 -3.19
C ILE A 124 -1.37 -3.28 -3.18
N SER A 125 -2.45 -3.59 -3.89
CA SER A 125 -3.68 -2.79 -3.89
C SER A 125 -4.67 -3.41 -2.91
N VAL A 126 -5.03 -2.71 -1.84
CA VAL A 126 -5.83 -3.26 -0.74
C VAL A 126 -7.33 -2.98 -0.83
N GLY A 127 -7.74 -2.04 -1.70
CA GLY A 127 -9.15 -1.70 -1.88
C GLY A 127 -9.85 -1.33 -0.57
N ASN A 128 -10.99 -1.97 -0.31
CA ASN A 128 -11.82 -1.69 0.88
C ASN A 128 -11.21 -2.19 2.21
N GLN A 129 -10.14 -2.98 2.17
CA GLN A 129 -9.44 -3.49 3.36
C GLN A 129 -10.36 -4.28 4.32
N GLN A 130 -11.25 -5.10 3.80
CA GLN A 130 -12.24 -5.76 4.66
C GLN A 130 -11.61 -6.81 5.58
N ARG A 131 -10.64 -7.58 5.13
CA ARG A 131 -9.93 -8.59 5.93
C ARG A 131 -8.48 -8.17 6.18
N LEU A 132 -7.63 -8.23 5.17
CA LEU A 132 -6.26 -7.74 5.26
C LEU A 132 -6.24 -6.23 4.98
N ALA A 133 -5.72 -5.48 5.92
CA ALA A 133 -5.59 -4.03 5.83
C ALA A 133 -4.12 -3.60 5.64
N ALA A 134 -3.89 -2.32 5.42
CA ALA A 134 -2.54 -1.78 5.25
C ALA A 134 -1.62 -2.13 6.43
N GLU A 135 -2.15 -2.11 7.66
CA GLU A 135 -1.40 -2.45 8.86
C GLU A 135 -0.90 -3.91 8.89
N ASP A 136 -1.69 -4.87 8.37
CA ASP A 136 -1.28 -6.28 8.29
C ASP A 136 -0.16 -6.44 7.25
N LEU A 137 -0.27 -5.72 6.12
CA LEU A 137 0.71 -5.76 5.05
C LEU A 137 2.00 -5.00 5.38
N ILE A 138 1.93 -3.95 6.21
CA ILE A 138 3.13 -3.30 6.75
C ILE A 138 3.93 -4.31 7.59
N LYS A 139 3.25 -5.08 8.46
CA LYS A 139 3.89 -6.14 9.27
C LYS A 139 4.55 -7.19 8.39
N PHE A 140 3.82 -7.70 7.38
CA PHE A 140 4.37 -8.63 6.39
C PHE A 140 5.63 -8.08 5.70
N CYS A 141 5.58 -6.85 5.20
CA CYS A 141 6.73 -6.21 4.55
C CYS A 141 7.89 -5.92 5.52
N ALA A 142 7.60 -5.71 6.81
CA ALA A 142 8.62 -5.51 7.83
C ALA A 142 9.45 -6.78 8.10
N GLU A 143 8.87 -7.96 7.90
CA GLU A 143 9.52 -9.25 8.09
C GLU A 143 10.35 -9.70 6.87
N ASP A 144 10.05 -9.21 5.66
CA ASP A 144 10.79 -9.57 4.45
C ASP A 144 12.09 -8.77 4.35
N GLU A 145 13.24 -9.43 4.47
CA GLU A 145 14.57 -8.82 4.41
C GLU A 145 14.87 -8.10 3.08
N ARG A 146 14.20 -8.49 2.00
CA ARG A 146 14.35 -7.91 0.66
C ARG A 146 13.67 -6.53 0.55
N VAL A 147 12.72 -6.23 1.43
CA VAL A 147 12.06 -4.92 1.50
C VAL A 147 12.98 -3.91 2.17
N SER A 148 13.24 -2.79 1.52
CA SER A 148 14.14 -1.74 1.99
C SER A 148 13.43 -0.53 2.61
N ALA A 149 12.23 -0.22 2.12
CA ALA A 149 11.35 0.84 2.62
C ALA A 149 9.91 0.53 2.21
N ILE A 150 8.94 1.15 2.86
CA ILE A 150 7.51 0.94 2.61
C ILE A 150 6.87 2.26 2.20
N GLY A 151 6.23 2.27 1.04
CA GLY A 151 5.45 3.38 0.51
C GLY A 151 3.95 3.12 0.67
N LEU A 152 3.22 4.07 1.25
CA LEU A 152 1.78 3.93 1.47
C LEU A 152 1.01 5.03 0.74
N TYR A 153 -0.13 4.65 0.16
CA TYR A 153 -1.17 5.58 -0.27
C TYR A 153 -2.47 5.25 0.45
N LEU A 154 -2.88 6.12 1.37
CA LEU A 154 -3.99 5.86 2.29
C LEU A 154 -5.13 6.86 2.12
N GLU A 155 -6.35 6.36 2.05
CA GLU A 155 -7.60 7.12 2.16
C GLU A 155 -8.13 7.10 3.60
N GLY A 156 -7.90 5.99 4.33
CA GLY A 156 -8.25 5.82 5.73
C GLY A 156 -7.36 4.79 6.43
N ILE A 157 -7.27 4.88 7.74
CA ILE A 157 -6.64 3.88 8.60
C ILE A 157 -7.77 3.10 9.28
N ARG A 158 -7.80 1.79 9.07
CA ARG A 158 -8.88 0.95 9.61
C ARG A 158 -8.78 0.77 11.13
N ASN A 159 -7.58 0.53 11.62
CA ASN A 159 -7.32 0.36 13.04
C ASN A 159 -6.03 1.10 13.43
N VAL A 160 -6.19 2.23 14.13
CA VAL A 160 -5.06 3.09 14.51
C VAL A 160 -4.07 2.37 15.43
N SER A 161 -4.54 1.55 16.37
CA SER A 161 -3.65 0.81 17.28
C SER A 161 -2.81 -0.22 16.53
N LYS A 162 -3.43 -1.01 15.64
CA LYS A 162 -2.70 -1.96 14.80
C LYS A 162 -1.75 -1.26 13.84
N PHE A 163 -2.14 -0.10 13.30
CA PHE A 163 -1.27 0.71 12.46
C PHE A 163 -0.03 1.18 13.23
N MET A 164 -0.20 1.68 14.44
CA MET A 164 0.94 2.09 15.31
C MET A 164 1.88 0.91 15.59
N GLU A 165 1.34 -0.26 15.92
CA GLU A 165 2.12 -1.49 16.13
C GLU A 165 2.90 -1.89 14.87
N ALA A 166 2.25 -1.84 13.71
CA ALA A 166 2.87 -2.20 12.44
C ALA A 166 4.01 -1.25 12.05
N VAL A 167 3.82 0.07 12.26
CA VAL A 167 4.86 1.07 12.05
C VAL A 167 6.04 0.86 13.01
N GLU A 168 5.76 0.55 14.27
CA GLU A 168 6.81 0.26 15.24
C GLU A 168 7.60 -1.01 14.87
N GLN A 169 6.92 -2.07 14.40
CA GLN A 169 7.60 -3.27 13.88
C GLN A 169 8.49 -2.93 12.67
N ALA A 170 8.00 -2.14 11.72
CA ALA A 170 8.79 -1.68 10.57
C ALA A 170 10.01 -0.86 11.03
N ARG A 171 9.86 0.01 12.05
CA ARG A 171 10.96 0.79 12.63
C ARG A 171 12.03 -0.12 13.28
N VAL A 172 11.61 -1.12 14.05
CA VAL A 172 12.51 -2.10 14.67
C VAL A 172 13.29 -2.88 13.60
N SER A 173 12.61 -3.24 12.52
CA SER A 173 13.20 -3.92 11.36
C SER A 173 14.00 -2.99 10.43
N GLN A 174 14.21 -1.72 10.82
CA GLN A 174 14.94 -0.70 10.02
C GLN A 174 14.34 -0.47 8.63
N LYS A 175 13.02 -0.54 8.51
CA LYS A 175 12.28 -0.31 7.26
C LYS A 175 11.48 0.97 7.38
N PRO A 176 12.04 2.10 6.90
CA PRO A 176 11.39 3.39 6.97
C PRO A 176 10.12 3.41 6.11
N ILE A 177 9.14 4.21 6.57
CA ILE A 177 7.86 4.37 5.90
C ILE A 177 7.72 5.80 5.37
N ALA A 178 7.30 5.92 4.11
CA ALA A 178 6.83 7.18 3.53
C ALA A 178 5.37 7.01 3.08
N LEU A 179 4.53 8.02 3.27
CA LEU A 179 3.12 7.92 2.93
C LEU A 179 2.53 9.20 2.33
N ILE A 180 1.48 8.99 1.54
CA ILE A 180 0.49 10.00 1.19
C ILE A 180 -0.80 9.64 1.90
N LYS A 181 -1.38 10.58 2.66
CA LYS A 181 -2.73 10.47 3.24
C LYS A 181 -3.63 11.51 2.59
N VAL A 182 -4.59 11.03 1.79
CA VAL A 182 -5.57 11.90 1.14
C VAL A 182 -6.76 12.21 2.05
N GLY A 183 -7.62 13.14 1.63
CA GLY A 183 -8.76 13.59 2.44
C GLY A 183 -8.43 14.75 3.37
N LYS A 184 -7.46 15.62 3.01
CA LYS A 184 -7.08 16.81 3.77
C LYS A 184 -8.15 17.91 3.71
N SER A 185 -8.60 18.24 2.52
CA SER A 185 -9.62 19.26 2.29
C SER A 185 -11.04 18.73 2.59
N LYS A 186 -12.00 19.64 2.80
CA LYS A 186 -13.41 19.26 2.96
C LYS A 186 -13.90 18.39 1.80
N LYS A 187 -13.59 18.79 0.57
CA LYS A 187 -13.96 18.04 -0.64
C LYS A 187 -13.24 16.69 -0.74
N GLY A 188 -11.95 16.66 -0.41
CA GLY A 188 -11.18 15.41 -0.37
C GLY A 188 -11.73 14.42 0.67
N LYS A 189 -12.19 14.92 1.83
CA LYS A 189 -12.86 14.07 2.84
C LYS A 189 -14.17 13.49 2.33
N GLU A 190 -15.00 14.30 1.69
CA GLU A 190 -16.27 13.84 1.09
C GLU A 190 -16.01 12.72 0.06
N ILE A 191 -15.00 12.90 -0.80
CA ILE A 191 -14.62 11.89 -1.80
C ILE A 191 -14.09 10.62 -1.13
N ALA A 192 -13.16 10.73 -0.19
CA ALA A 192 -12.61 9.56 0.51
C ALA A 192 -13.70 8.78 1.29
N MET A 193 -14.63 9.46 1.93
CA MET A 193 -15.76 8.83 2.63
C MET A 193 -16.69 8.05 1.69
N THR A 194 -16.95 8.57 0.49
CA THR A 194 -17.77 7.85 -0.51
C THR A 194 -17.06 6.65 -1.11
N HIS A 195 -15.71 6.65 -1.12
CA HIS A 195 -14.92 5.55 -1.69
C HIS A 195 -14.66 4.41 -0.70
N THR A 196 -14.45 4.72 0.57
CA THR A 196 -13.96 3.70 1.53
C THR A 196 -14.92 3.45 2.70
N GLY A 197 -15.96 4.27 2.85
CA GLY A 197 -16.84 4.24 4.03
C GLY A 197 -16.12 4.58 5.36
N ALA A 198 -14.82 4.90 5.31
CA ALA A 198 -14.02 5.15 6.49
C ALA A 198 -14.21 6.59 7.00
N LEU A 199 -14.38 6.75 8.31
CA LEU A 199 -14.34 8.05 8.96
C LEU A 199 -12.94 8.66 8.81
N THR A 200 -12.85 9.75 8.06
CA THR A 200 -11.62 10.53 7.96
C THR A 200 -11.47 11.37 9.24
N GLY A 201 -10.45 11.05 10.04
CA GLY A 201 -10.13 11.82 11.24
C GLY A 201 -9.74 13.28 10.94
N SER A 202 -9.48 14.05 11.99
CA SER A 202 -8.94 15.41 11.87
C SER A 202 -7.55 15.35 11.23
N GLU A 203 -7.27 16.24 10.27
CA GLU A 203 -5.97 16.34 9.59
C GLU A 203 -4.84 16.56 10.60
N ALA A 204 -5.04 17.45 11.57
CA ALA A 204 -4.08 17.71 12.62
C ALA A 204 -3.75 16.48 13.49
N LEU A 205 -4.72 15.58 13.68
CA LEU A 205 -4.49 14.32 14.40
C LEU A 205 -3.66 13.35 13.56
N HIS A 206 -3.89 13.29 12.25
CA HIS A 206 -3.05 12.47 11.37
C HIS A 206 -1.62 13.01 11.30
N ASP A 207 -1.43 14.33 11.19
CA ASP A 207 -0.11 14.94 11.21
C ASP A 207 0.65 14.60 12.49
N ALA A 208 0.02 14.81 13.64
CA ALA A 208 0.60 14.49 14.94
C ALA A 208 0.91 13.00 15.10
N LEU A 209 0.05 12.11 14.57
CA LEU A 209 0.27 10.67 14.58
C LEU A 209 1.51 10.29 13.75
N PHE A 210 1.58 10.77 12.50
CA PHE A 210 2.68 10.41 11.60
C PHE A 210 4.01 11.00 12.08
N GLU A 211 4.01 12.24 12.60
CA GLU A 211 5.19 12.85 13.21
C GLU A 211 5.67 12.04 14.43
N ARG A 212 4.77 11.69 15.33
CA ARG A 212 5.08 10.85 16.52
C ARG A 212 5.66 9.50 16.13
N LEU A 213 5.16 8.89 15.04
CA LEU A 213 5.62 7.59 14.56
C LEU A 213 6.89 7.67 13.71
N GLY A 214 7.39 8.86 13.39
CA GLY A 214 8.55 9.05 12.51
C GLY A 214 8.30 8.63 11.07
N VAL A 215 7.05 8.71 10.59
CA VAL A 215 6.66 8.37 9.22
C VAL A 215 6.78 9.61 8.34
N ALA A 216 7.48 9.49 7.21
CA ALA A 216 7.63 10.58 6.26
C ALA A 216 6.33 10.83 5.50
N ARG A 217 5.69 11.99 5.72
CA ARG A 217 4.48 12.40 5.03
C ARG A 217 4.81 13.15 3.76
N CYS A 218 4.30 12.68 2.62
CA CYS A 218 4.48 13.26 1.29
C CYS A 218 3.19 13.92 0.81
N GLU A 219 3.33 14.99 0.01
CA GLU A 219 2.19 15.75 -0.51
C GLU A 219 1.68 15.21 -1.85
N ASP A 220 2.55 14.60 -2.65
CA ASP A 220 2.27 14.12 -3.99
C ASP A 220 3.09 12.87 -4.33
N LEU A 221 2.73 12.20 -5.45
CA LEU A 221 3.37 10.97 -5.90
C LEU A 221 4.85 11.15 -6.27
N SER A 222 5.24 12.30 -6.81
CA SER A 222 6.63 12.59 -7.17
C SER A 222 7.50 12.63 -5.92
N THR A 223 7.04 13.37 -4.90
CA THR A 223 7.71 13.44 -3.60
C THR A 223 7.78 12.07 -2.93
N LEU A 224 6.71 11.26 -2.99
CA LEU A 224 6.73 9.90 -2.44
C LEU A 224 7.80 9.04 -3.13
N VAL A 225 7.86 9.06 -4.47
CA VAL A 225 8.85 8.27 -5.23
C VAL A 225 10.28 8.69 -4.88
N GLU A 226 10.59 9.98 -4.84
CA GLU A 226 11.93 10.47 -4.52
C GLU A 226 12.31 10.18 -3.04
N THR A 227 11.36 10.32 -2.12
CA THR A 227 11.56 9.94 -0.72
C THR A 227 11.86 8.44 -0.58
N LEU A 228 11.10 7.58 -1.26
CA LEU A 228 11.34 6.14 -1.23
C LEU A 228 12.68 5.76 -1.85
N LYS A 229 13.13 6.44 -2.91
CA LYS A 229 14.47 6.24 -3.48
C LYS A 229 15.56 6.58 -2.46
N LEU A 230 15.43 7.72 -1.79
CA LEU A 230 16.35 8.12 -0.73
C LEU A 230 16.38 7.07 0.39
N LEU A 231 15.22 6.66 0.89
CA LEU A 231 15.10 5.68 1.95
C LEU A 231 15.59 4.29 1.54
N HIS A 232 15.40 3.90 0.28
CA HIS A 232 15.93 2.65 -0.26
C HIS A 232 17.45 2.59 -0.22
N VAL A 233 18.11 3.70 -0.57
CA VAL A 233 19.58 3.78 -0.66
C VAL A 233 20.21 4.01 0.71
N CYS A 234 19.66 4.95 1.49
CA CYS A 234 20.28 5.43 2.72
C CYS A 234 19.70 4.78 4.00
N GLY A 235 18.50 4.15 3.91
CA GLY A 235 17.76 3.74 5.10
C GLY A 235 17.25 4.94 5.90
N PRO A 236 16.92 4.75 7.19
CA PRO A 236 16.56 5.85 8.09
C PRO A 236 17.70 6.86 8.20
N LEU A 237 17.39 8.14 7.98
CA LEU A 237 18.39 9.21 8.04
C LEU A 237 18.67 9.61 9.49
N PRO A 238 19.91 9.48 9.98
CA PRO A 238 20.23 9.74 11.39
C PRO A 238 20.38 11.23 11.72
N HIS A 239 20.57 12.07 10.69
CA HIS A 239 20.87 13.51 10.86
C HIS A 239 20.17 14.35 9.79
N ARG A 240 20.02 15.65 10.08
CA ARG A 240 19.53 16.69 9.16
C ARG A 240 20.63 17.41 8.39
N ARG A 241 21.89 16.97 8.55
CA ARG A 241 23.03 17.54 7.85
C ARG A 241 23.18 16.91 6.48
N ILE A 242 23.20 17.75 5.45
CA ILE A 242 23.42 17.34 4.06
C ILE A 242 24.59 18.14 3.47
N PHE A 243 25.43 17.45 2.71
CA PHE A 243 26.50 18.07 1.95
C PHE A 243 26.08 18.14 0.48
N LEU A 244 26.18 19.33 -0.12
CA LEU A 244 25.87 19.57 -1.52
C LEU A 244 27.15 19.52 -2.35
N MET A 245 27.20 18.63 -3.33
CA MET A 245 28.28 18.54 -4.29
C MET A 245 27.71 18.51 -5.71
N GLY A 246 28.17 19.39 -6.55
CA GLY A 246 27.73 19.48 -7.95
C GLY A 246 28.79 20.09 -8.85
N ALA A 247 28.71 19.80 -10.14
CA ALA A 247 29.60 20.37 -11.15
C ALA A 247 29.25 21.85 -11.50
N SER A 248 28.02 22.26 -11.18
CA SER A 248 27.50 23.61 -11.47
C SER A 248 27.25 24.39 -10.16
N GLY A 249 27.86 25.55 -10.01
CA GLY A 249 27.57 26.45 -8.89
C GLY A 249 26.11 26.93 -8.87
N GLY A 250 25.47 27.05 -10.04
CA GLY A 250 24.04 27.39 -10.15
C GLY A 250 23.14 26.31 -9.55
N ASP A 251 23.43 25.02 -9.79
CA ASP A 251 22.66 23.90 -9.21
C ASP A 251 22.80 23.85 -7.70
N ILE A 252 24.01 24.10 -7.19
CA ILE A 252 24.28 24.16 -5.74
C ILE A 252 23.50 25.31 -5.11
N ALA A 253 23.57 26.52 -5.71
CA ALA A 253 22.87 27.69 -5.22
C ALA A 253 21.35 27.49 -5.20
N MET A 254 20.78 26.93 -6.29
CA MET A 254 19.35 26.62 -6.38
C MET A 254 18.93 25.59 -5.31
N THR A 255 19.73 24.57 -5.10
CA THR A 255 19.43 23.54 -4.07
C THR A 255 19.50 24.13 -2.66
N ALA A 256 20.48 25.03 -2.40
CA ALA A 256 20.57 25.77 -1.15
C ALA A 256 19.35 26.66 -0.92
N ASP A 257 18.88 27.37 -1.96
CA ASP A 257 17.67 28.20 -1.88
C ASP A 257 16.41 27.34 -1.61
N LEU A 258 16.27 26.17 -2.25
CA LEU A 258 15.18 25.23 -2.04
C LEU A 258 15.19 24.61 -0.63
N SER A 259 16.35 24.55 0.02
CA SER A 259 16.46 24.06 1.40
C SER A 259 15.99 25.07 2.45
N LYS A 260 15.75 26.32 2.05
CA LYS A 260 15.30 27.37 2.96
C LYS A 260 13.94 27.04 3.58
N GLY A 261 13.87 27.00 4.90
CA GLY A 261 12.66 26.63 5.64
C GLY A 261 12.48 25.13 5.86
N LEU A 262 13.37 24.33 5.30
CA LEU A 262 13.48 22.92 5.63
C LEU A 262 14.50 22.77 6.77
N ASP A 263 14.25 22.47 7.91
CA ASP A 263 15.16 22.31 9.05
C ASP A 263 16.39 21.40 8.71
N LEU A 264 17.18 21.85 7.73
CA LEU A 264 18.38 21.20 7.21
C LEU A 264 19.62 22.01 7.53
N GLU A 265 20.68 21.35 7.92
CA GLU A 265 22.00 21.95 8.12
C GLU A 265 22.86 21.72 6.86
N LEU A 266 23.28 22.82 6.24
CA LEU A 266 24.23 22.82 5.12
C LEU A 266 25.58 23.27 5.65
N PRO A 267 26.51 22.34 5.94
CA PRO A 267 27.86 22.72 6.35
C PRO A 267 28.59 23.42 5.19
N PRO A 268 29.56 24.31 5.49
CA PRO A 268 30.36 25.04 4.50
C PRO A 268 31.18 24.09 3.61
#